data_534a45fcb296ea12967246877ee18848
#
_entry.id   534a45fcb296ea12967246877ee18848
#
_cell.length_a   1.000
_cell.length_b   1.000
_cell.length_c   1.000
_cell.angle_alpha   90.00
_cell.angle_beta   90.00
_cell.angle_gamma   90.00
#
_symmetry.space_group_name_H-M   'P 1'
#
loop_
_entity.id
_entity.type
_entity.pdbx_description
1 polymer ?
#
loop_
_entity_poly.entity_id
_entity_poly.type
_entity_poly.pdbx_seq_one_letter_code
_entity_poly.pdbx_strand_id
1 'polypeptide(L)'
;MLADDEITVLQGLRQLYDWEGNGFQIVGEAMDGIAALNMALEKKPEIVLMDINMPLMSGLDVVARINESLPDTVVIMISGYNDAFYMRQAIRCRVFDYIVKPICFDDLSESLSRARMQLLSGKRREAPQIQQEPEQQPVIRQMVAYLNEHISEEVSLRRLSGIFHMNASYISQFFKNETG
;
A
#
# COMPACT_ATOMS: atom_id res chain seq x y z
N MET A 1 -9.75 -11.68 1.24
CA MET A 1 -8.48 -12.27 0.78
C MET A 1 -7.34 -11.56 1.47
N LEU A 2 -6.27 -12.28 1.85
CA LEU A 2 -5.06 -11.73 2.46
C LEU A 2 -3.88 -11.90 1.49
N ALA A 3 -3.00 -10.89 1.40
CA ALA A 3 -1.79 -10.96 0.58
C ALA A 3 -0.63 -10.25 1.29
N ASP A 4 0.39 -11.02 1.68
CA ASP A 4 1.57 -10.55 2.40
C ASP A 4 2.69 -11.60 2.22
N ASP A 5 3.91 -11.19 1.93
CA ASP A 5 5.04 -12.12 1.74
C ASP A 5 5.57 -12.67 3.07
N GLU A 6 5.21 -12.05 4.19
CA GLU A 6 5.54 -12.51 5.52
C GLU A 6 4.50 -13.52 6.03
N ILE A 7 4.85 -14.81 6.03
CA ILE A 7 3.97 -15.89 6.54
C ILE A 7 3.50 -15.64 7.96
N THR A 8 4.32 -15.00 8.79
CA THR A 8 3.99 -14.65 10.18
C THR A 8 2.86 -13.62 10.26
N VAL A 9 2.79 -12.68 9.33
CA VAL A 9 1.70 -11.69 9.23
C VAL A 9 0.41 -12.38 8.83
N LEU A 10 0.44 -13.23 7.78
CA LEU A 10 -0.74 -14.01 7.36
C LEU A 10 -1.26 -14.91 8.48
N GLN A 11 -0.38 -15.62 9.19
CA GLN A 11 -0.75 -16.44 10.32
C GLN A 11 -1.35 -15.62 11.47
N GLY A 12 -0.75 -14.47 11.78
CA GLY A 12 -1.25 -13.55 12.80
C GLY A 12 -2.65 -13.04 12.45
N LEU A 13 -2.85 -12.55 11.23
CA LEU A 13 -4.16 -12.08 10.76
C LEU A 13 -5.21 -13.20 10.82
N ARG A 14 -4.85 -14.40 10.37
CA ARG A 14 -5.78 -15.54 10.36
C ARG A 14 -6.17 -16.01 11.75
N GLN A 15 -5.23 -16.06 12.70
CA GLN A 15 -5.42 -16.70 14.01
C GLN A 15 -5.88 -15.73 15.09
N LEU A 16 -5.42 -14.47 15.04
CA LEU A 16 -5.62 -13.51 16.13
C LEU A 16 -6.82 -12.59 15.91
N TYR A 17 -7.30 -12.46 14.68
CA TYR A 17 -8.49 -11.67 14.37
C TYR A 17 -9.70 -12.59 14.22
N ASP A 18 -10.80 -12.25 14.90
CA ASP A 18 -12.06 -13.00 14.84
C ASP A 18 -12.86 -12.63 13.56
N TRP A 19 -12.50 -13.26 12.44
CA TRP A 19 -13.12 -13.00 11.14
C TRP A 19 -14.61 -13.33 11.14
N GLU A 20 -14.96 -14.53 11.61
CA GLU A 20 -16.34 -15.03 11.59
C GLU A 20 -17.26 -14.23 12.53
N GLY A 21 -16.78 -13.94 13.75
CA GLY A 21 -17.52 -13.11 14.71
C GLY A 21 -17.75 -11.69 14.20
N ASN A 22 -16.86 -11.16 13.36
CA ASN A 22 -17.03 -9.86 12.69
C ASN A 22 -17.76 -9.94 11.34
N GLY A 23 -18.22 -11.13 10.92
CA GLY A 23 -19.00 -11.34 9.69
C GLY A 23 -18.17 -11.37 8.42
N PHE A 24 -16.90 -11.79 8.48
CA PHE A 24 -16.00 -11.96 7.36
C PHE A 24 -15.52 -13.40 7.22
N GLN A 25 -15.14 -13.79 6.00
CA GLN A 25 -14.52 -15.07 5.71
C GLN A 25 -13.26 -14.87 4.88
N ILE A 26 -12.17 -15.55 5.25
CA ILE A 26 -10.94 -15.56 4.45
C ILE A 26 -11.15 -16.52 3.27
N VAL A 27 -11.17 -15.99 2.05
CA VAL A 27 -11.37 -16.77 0.81
C VAL A 27 -10.07 -17.20 0.14
N GLY A 28 -8.93 -16.69 0.62
CA GLY A 28 -7.61 -17.09 0.13
C GLY A 28 -6.49 -16.25 0.72
N GLU A 29 -5.25 -16.79 0.61
CA GLU A 29 -4.02 -16.18 1.08
C GLU A 29 -2.97 -16.26 -0.04
N ALA A 30 -2.20 -15.19 -0.26
CA ALA A 30 -1.14 -15.13 -1.26
C ALA A 30 0.14 -14.54 -0.64
N MET A 31 1.30 -15.04 -1.09
CA MET A 31 2.61 -14.61 -0.59
C MET A 31 3.46 -13.87 -1.62
N ASP A 32 2.91 -13.58 -2.78
CA ASP A 32 3.53 -12.76 -3.82
C ASP A 32 2.46 -12.05 -4.65
N GLY A 33 2.86 -11.00 -5.36
CA GLY A 33 1.91 -10.17 -6.10
C GLY A 33 1.26 -10.87 -7.30
N ILE A 34 1.95 -11.82 -7.95
CA ILE A 34 1.37 -12.56 -9.08
C ILE A 34 0.30 -13.54 -8.56
N ALA A 35 0.61 -14.27 -7.49
CA ALA A 35 -0.35 -15.16 -6.84
C ALA A 35 -1.56 -14.38 -6.32
N ALA A 36 -1.33 -13.20 -5.71
CA ALA A 36 -2.37 -12.31 -5.23
C ALA A 36 -3.30 -11.86 -6.36
N LEU A 37 -2.77 -11.42 -7.49
CA LEU A 37 -3.56 -10.99 -8.64
C LEU A 37 -4.39 -12.15 -9.20
N ASN A 38 -3.76 -13.29 -9.45
CA ASN A 38 -4.45 -14.46 -10.01
C ASN A 38 -5.59 -14.93 -9.09
N MET A 39 -5.33 -15.00 -7.78
CA MET A 39 -6.34 -15.36 -6.79
C MET A 39 -7.48 -14.34 -6.72
N ALA A 40 -7.18 -13.06 -6.78
CA ALA A 40 -8.20 -12.02 -6.80
C ALA A 40 -9.11 -12.15 -8.03
N LEU A 41 -8.55 -12.40 -9.22
CA LEU A 41 -9.31 -12.58 -10.46
C LEU A 41 -10.17 -13.86 -10.43
N GLU A 42 -9.65 -14.94 -9.81
CA GLU A 42 -10.39 -16.21 -9.69
C GLU A 42 -11.52 -16.14 -8.65
N LYS A 43 -11.17 -15.69 -7.42
CA LYS A 43 -12.08 -15.71 -6.27
C LYS A 43 -13.01 -14.51 -6.19
N LYS A 44 -12.64 -13.40 -6.86
CA LYS A 44 -13.38 -12.12 -6.85
C LYS A 44 -13.77 -11.67 -5.44
N PRO A 45 -12.80 -11.53 -4.54
CA PRO A 45 -13.07 -11.19 -3.16
C PRO A 45 -13.70 -9.79 -3.05
N GLU A 46 -14.60 -9.59 -2.11
CA GLU A 46 -15.18 -8.28 -1.83
C GLU A 46 -14.16 -7.34 -1.20
N ILE A 47 -13.28 -7.88 -0.34
CA ILE A 47 -12.22 -7.13 0.35
C ILE A 47 -10.88 -7.85 0.20
N VAL A 48 -9.83 -7.08 -0.08
CA VAL A 48 -8.44 -7.55 -0.10
C VAL A 48 -7.62 -6.74 0.89
N LEU A 49 -6.95 -7.42 1.81
CA LEU A 49 -5.84 -6.86 2.59
C LEU A 49 -4.55 -7.16 1.83
N MET A 50 -3.80 -6.11 1.49
CA MET A 50 -2.68 -6.19 0.54
C MET A 50 -1.43 -5.53 1.11
N ASP A 51 -0.36 -6.29 1.28
CA ASP A 51 0.96 -5.70 1.54
C ASP A 51 1.48 -4.98 0.29
N ILE A 52 2.29 -3.93 0.51
CA ILE A 52 2.90 -3.17 -0.58
C ILE A 52 4.08 -3.92 -1.17
N ASN A 53 4.96 -4.45 -0.32
CA ASN A 53 6.25 -4.97 -0.74
C ASN A 53 6.22 -6.48 -0.89
N MET A 54 5.65 -6.97 -1.96
CA MET A 54 5.64 -8.40 -2.27
C MET A 54 6.60 -8.74 -3.40
N PRO A 55 7.16 -9.96 -3.41
CA PRO A 55 7.95 -10.47 -4.53
C PRO A 55 7.15 -10.50 -5.84
N LEU A 56 7.87 -10.49 -6.96
CA LEU A 56 7.40 -10.65 -8.33
C LEU A 56 6.55 -9.49 -8.85
N MET A 57 5.66 -8.93 -8.03
CA MET A 57 4.81 -7.78 -8.35
C MET A 57 4.48 -7.02 -7.08
N SER A 58 4.65 -5.70 -7.08
CA SER A 58 4.30 -4.89 -5.91
C SER A 58 2.79 -4.89 -5.65
N GLY A 59 2.39 -4.76 -4.38
CA GLY A 59 0.97 -4.64 -4.05
C GLY A 59 0.28 -3.47 -4.75
N LEU A 60 0.98 -2.36 -4.98
CA LEU A 60 0.44 -1.21 -5.73
C LEU A 60 0.13 -1.56 -7.19
N ASP A 61 1.00 -2.34 -7.86
CA ASP A 61 0.74 -2.80 -9.22
C ASP A 61 -0.44 -3.78 -9.27
N VAL A 62 -0.55 -4.66 -8.26
CA VAL A 62 -1.70 -5.57 -8.11
C VAL A 62 -3.00 -4.77 -7.94
N VAL A 63 -2.99 -3.76 -7.07
CA VAL A 63 -4.16 -2.88 -6.85
C VAL A 63 -4.59 -2.17 -8.13
N ALA A 64 -3.65 -1.64 -8.92
CA ALA A 64 -3.97 -1.00 -10.19
C ALA A 64 -4.75 -1.96 -11.10
N ARG A 65 -4.30 -3.22 -11.23
CA ARG A 65 -4.96 -4.25 -12.04
C ARG A 65 -6.30 -4.73 -11.46
N ILE A 66 -6.40 -4.83 -10.12
CA ILE A 66 -7.67 -5.13 -9.43
C ILE A 66 -8.68 -4.03 -9.74
N ASN A 67 -8.31 -2.77 -9.65
CA ASN A 67 -9.21 -1.65 -9.92
C ASN A 67 -9.76 -1.64 -11.37
N GLU A 68 -8.95 -2.10 -12.33
CA GLU A 68 -9.39 -2.23 -13.72
C GLU A 68 -10.34 -3.42 -13.94
N SER A 69 -10.03 -4.57 -13.33
CA SER A 69 -10.71 -5.84 -13.61
C SER A 69 -11.85 -6.15 -12.64
N LEU A 70 -11.75 -5.66 -11.40
CA LEU A 70 -12.68 -5.93 -10.30
C LEU A 70 -13.03 -4.60 -9.58
N PRO A 71 -13.74 -3.68 -10.24
CA PRO A 71 -13.96 -2.32 -9.73
C PRO A 71 -14.74 -2.25 -8.40
N ASP A 72 -15.44 -3.31 -8.06
CA ASP A 72 -16.22 -3.40 -6.82
C ASP A 72 -15.44 -4.01 -5.65
N THR A 73 -14.24 -4.56 -5.91
CA THR A 73 -13.36 -5.08 -4.85
C THR A 73 -12.75 -3.95 -4.05
N VAL A 74 -12.92 -3.97 -2.74
CA VAL A 74 -12.33 -3.01 -1.81
C VAL A 74 -10.91 -3.47 -1.46
N VAL A 75 -9.92 -2.60 -1.62
CA VAL A 75 -8.53 -2.90 -1.24
C VAL A 75 -8.10 -2.02 -0.07
N ILE A 76 -7.65 -2.67 1.00
CA ILE A 76 -7.02 -2.04 2.15
C ILE A 76 -5.52 -2.40 2.08
N MET A 77 -4.66 -1.39 2.00
CA MET A 77 -3.21 -1.60 2.00
C MET A 77 -2.69 -1.78 3.41
N ILE A 78 -1.72 -2.68 3.54
CA ILE A 78 -0.96 -2.88 4.78
C ILE A 78 0.51 -2.61 4.46
N SER A 79 1.22 -1.88 5.32
CA SER A 79 2.62 -1.55 5.04
C SER A 79 3.45 -1.40 6.30
N GLY A 80 4.68 -1.91 6.27
CA GLY A 80 5.69 -1.67 7.30
C GLY A 80 6.31 -0.27 7.26
N TYR A 81 5.96 0.53 6.28
CA TYR A 81 6.53 1.85 6.08
C TYR A 81 5.49 2.94 6.33
N ASN A 82 5.72 3.77 7.33
CA ASN A 82 5.00 5.03 7.51
C ASN A 82 5.62 6.08 6.55
N ASP A 83 5.65 5.76 5.25
CA ASP A 83 6.27 6.61 4.24
C ASP A 83 5.18 7.33 3.46
N ALA A 84 5.21 8.65 3.51
CA ALA A 84 4.31 9.53 2.77
C ALA A 84 4.28 9.23 1.26
N PHE A 85 5.37 8.66 0.71
CA PHE A 85 5.42 8.25 -0.70
C PHE A 85 4.45 7.10 -1.00
N TYR A 86 4.53 6.00 -0.23
CA TYR A 86 3.63 4.85 -0.42
C TYR A 86 2.18 5.21 -0.13
N MET A 87 1.95 6.04 0.88
CA MET A 87 0.61 6.54 1.17
C MET A 87 0.03 7.34 -0.01
N ARG A 88 0.81 8.23 -0.64
CA ARG A 88 0.38 8.98 -1.83
C ARG A 88 0.13 8.06 -3.03
N GLN A 89 0.97 7.05 -3.24
CA GLN A 89 0.76 6.08 -4.31
C GLN A 89 -0.52 5.26 -4.07
N ALA A 90 -0.75 4.81 -2.84
CA ALA A 90 -1.97 4.12 -2.45
C ALA A 90 -3.24 4.98 -2.74
N ILE A 91 -3.19 6.27 -2.40
CA ILE A 91 -4.27 7.23 -2.71
C ILE A 91 -4.47 7.33 -4.23
N ARG A 92 -3.40 7.45 -5.02
CA ARG A 92 -3.48 7.48 -6.50
C ARG A 92 -4.06 6.21 -7.09
N CYS A 93 -3.71 5.06 -6.49
CA CYS A 93 -4.27 3.76 -6.83
C CYS A 93 -5.71 3.56 -6.29
N ARG A 94 -6.32 4.58 -5.68
CA ARG A 94 -7.69 4.53 -5.13
C ARG A 94 -7.90 3.36 -4.17
N VAL A 95 -6.93 3.10 -3.29
CA VAL A 95 -7.16 2.15 -2.20
C VAL A 95 -8.22 2.69 -1.26
N PHE A 96 -8.92 1.81 -0.58
CA PHE A 96 -9.97 2.20 0.35
C PHE A 96 -9.38 2.77 1.64
N ASP A 97 -8.33 2.13 2.14
CA ASP A 97 -7.66 2.50 3.40
C ASP A 97 -6.21 2.03 3.42
N TYR A 98 -5.45 2.52 4.40
CA TYR A 98 -4.03 2.24 4.56
C TYR A 98 -3.70 2.02 6.04
N ILE A 99 -3.22 0.82 6.38
CA ILE A 99 -2.89 0.41 7.75
C ILE A 99 -1.37 0.22 7.86
N VAL A 100 -0.76 0.83 8.87
CA VAL A 100 0.68 0.72 9.12
C VAL A 100 0.95 -0.48 10.05
N LYS A 101 1.97 -1.30 9.70
CA LYS A 101 2.47 -2.36 10.60
C LYS A 101 3.24 -1.74 11.78
N PRO A 102 3.12 -2.23 13.01
CA PRO A 102 2.37 -3.42 13.41
C PRO A 102 0.85 -3.18 13.36
N ILE A 103 0.10 -4.17 12.85
CA ILE A 103 -1.34 -4.05 12.64
C ILE A 103 -2.05 -3.96 13.99
N CYS A 104 -2.72 -2.82 14.23
CA CYS A 104 -3.65 -2.68 15.32
C CYS A 104 -5.00 -3.29 14.91
N PHE A 105 -5.52 -4.25 15.68
CA PHE A 105 -6.77 -4.93 15.34
C PHE A 105 -8.00 -4.02 15.48
N ASP A 106 -7.92 -2.97 16.29
CA ASP A 106 -9.00 -1.96 16.37
C ASP A 106 -9.06 -1.16 15.08
N ASP A 107 -7.91 -0.70 14.53
CA ASP A 107 -7.83 0.01 13.27
C ASP A 107 -8.28 -0.90 12.10
N LEU A 108 -7.89 -2.18 12.12
CA LEU A 108 -8.33 -3.16 11.14
C LEU A 108 -9.85 -3.36 11.19
N SER A 109 -10.42 -3.51 12.39
CA SER A 109 -11.87 -3.68 12.59
C SER A 109 -12.65 -2.47 12.09
N GLU A 110 -12.17 -1.27 12.38
CA GLU A 110 -12.79 -0.03 11.90
C GLU A 110 -12.77 0.05 10.39
N SER A 111 -11.61 -0.22 9.78
CA SER A 111 -11.42 -0.19 8.33
C SER A 111 -12.32 -1.22 7.63
N LEU A 112 -12.36 -2.47 8.13
CA LEU A 112 -13.21 -3.53 7.60
C LEU A 112 -14.70 -3.20 7.74
N SER A 113 -15.11 -2.61 8.86
CA SER A 113 -16.49 -2.20 9.09
C SER A 113 -16.92 -1.12 8.11
N ARG A 114 -16.08 -0.11 7.86
CA ARG A 114 -16.31 0.93 6.85
C ARG A 114 -16.38 0.34 5.43
N ALA A 115 -15.48 -0.60 5.10
CA ALA A 115 -15.47 -1.29 3.82
C ALA A 115 -16.79 -2.07 3.60
N ARG A 116 -17.27 -2.81 4.60
CA ARG A 116 -18.56 -3.52 4.55
C ARG A 116 -19.73 -2.56 4.35
N MET A 117 -19.76 -1.44 5.05
CA MET A 117 -20.84 -0.44 4.89
C MET A 117 -20.85 0.14 3.46
N GLN A 118 -19.69 0.38 2.86
CA GLN A 118 -19.59 0.84 1.48
C GLN A 118 -20.14 -0.22 0.51
N LEU A 119 -19.74 -1.49 0.66
CA LEU A 119 -20.21 -2.59 -0.18
C LEU A 119 -21.74 -2.74 -0.09
N LEU A 120 -22.31 -2.70 1.11
CA LEU A 120 -23.76 -2.81 1.32
C LEU A 120 -24.55 -1.61 0.80
N SER A 121 -23.95 -0.41 0.79
CA SER A 121 -24.64 0.80 0.29
C SER A 121 -24.78 0.84 -1.24
N GLY A 122 -24.11 -0.06 -1.97
CA GLY A 122 -24.07 -0.05 -3.42
C GLY A 122 -23.45 1.21 -4.04
N LYS A 123 -22.87 2.08 -3.21
CA LYS A 123 -22.18 3.28 -3.69
C LYS A 123 -20.87 2.84 -4.34
N ARG A 124 -20.81 2.96 -5.65
CA ARG A 124 -19.58 2.86 -6.41
C ARG A 124 -18.55 3.80 -5.79
N ARG A 125 -17.28 3.37 -5.72
CA ARG A 125 -16.17 4.21 -5.23
C ARG A 125 -16.23 5.60 -5.86
N GLU A 126 -16.69 6.59 -5.10
CA GLU A 126 -16.30 7.96 -5.38
C GLU A 126 -14.79 8.03 -5.16
N ALA A 127 -14.06 8.48 -6.17
CA ALA A 127 -12.65 8.75 -5.98
C ALA A 127 -12.50 9.62 -4.72
N PRO A 128 -11.58 9.30 -3.79
CA PRO A 128 -11.32 10.19 -2.69
C PRO A 128 -11.13 11.58 -3.28
N GLN A 129 -11.94 12.53 -2.85
CA GLN A 129 -11.74 13.93 -3.23
C GLN A 129 -10.42 14.34 -2.60
N ILE A 130 -9.36 14.20 -3.38
CA ILE A 130 -8.08 14.77 -3.03
C ILE A 130 -8.35 16.27 -3.03
N GLN A 131 -8.54 16.87 -1.85
CA GLN A 131 -8.25 18.28 -1.71
C GLN A 131 -6.83 18.40 -2.22
N GLN A 132 -6.67 19.09 -3.33
CA GLN A 132 -5.37 19.40 -3.92
C GLN A 132 -4.62 20.22 -2.87
N GLU A 133 -3.88 19.52 -2.00
CA GLU A 133 -2.79 20.19 -1.32
C GLU A 133 -1.86 20.72 -2.40
N PRO A 134 -1.35 21.96 -2.25
CA PRO A 134 -0.50 22.59 -3.24
C PRO A 134 0.60 21.61 -3.63
N GLU A 135 0.84 21.45 -4.93
CA GLU A 135 1.84 20.56 -5.53
C GLU A 135 3.15 20.64 -4.75
N GLN A 136 3.28 19.79 -3.74
CA GLN A 136 4.59 19.58 -3.15
C GLN A 136 5.42 18.94 -4.26
N GLN A 137 6.46 19.63 -4.65
CA GLN A 137 7.40 19.19 -5.69
C GLN A 137 7.74 17.72 -5.46
N PRO A 138 7.72 16.89 -6.52
CA PRO A 138 8.08 15.47 -6.38
C PRO A 138 9.36 15.35 -5.55
N VAL A 139 9.39 14.40 -4.62
CA VAL A 139 10.53 14.23 -3.69
C VAL A 139 11.87 14.21 -4.42
N ILE A 140 11.88 13.67 -5.67
CA ILE A 140 13.06 13.72 -6.54
C ILE A 140 13.54 15.15 -6.79
N ARG A 141 12.64 16.11 -7.05
CA ARG A 141 13.02 17.50 -7.27
C ARG A 141 13.60 18.15 -6.01
N GLN A 142 13.04 17.78 -4.85
CA GLN A 142 13.56 18.24 -3.56
C GLN A 142 14.95 17.66 -3.30
N MET A 143 15.16 16.36 -3.61
CA MET A 143 16.47 15.72 -3.50
C MET A 143 17.48 16.33 -4.48
N VAL A 144 17.09 16.54 -5.73
CA VAL A 144 17.96 17.16 -6.73
C VAL A 144 18.28 18.60 -6.36
N ALA A 145 17.32 19.39 -5.89
CA ALA A 145 17.55 20.74 -5.40
C ALA A 145 18.54 20.73 -4.21
N TYR A 146 18.31 19.84 -3.23
CA TYR A 146 19.23 19.69 -2.10
C TYR A 146 20.64 19.29 -2.54
N LEU A 147 20.79 18.36 -3.48
CA LEU A 147 22.11 17.96 -4.01
C LEU A 147 22.79 19.10 -4.76
N ASN A 148 22.04 19.91 -5.52
CA ASN A 148 22.58 21.07 -6.22
C ASN A 148 23.03 22.19 -5.24
N GLU A 149 22.31 22.40 -4.16
CA GLU A 149 22.69 23.36 -3.11
C GLU A 149 23.92 22.92 -2.32
N HIS A 150 24.15 21.60 -2.22
CA HIS A 150 25.23 21.00 -1.43
C HIS A 150 26.30 20.33 -2.31
N ILE A 151 26.47 20.78 -3.56
CA ILE A 151 27.36 20.16 -4.55
C ILE A 151 28.83 20.14 -4.12
N SER A 152 29.23 21.05 -3.23
CA SER A 152 30.58 21.14 -2.67
C SER A 152 30.78 20.30 -1.40
N GLU A 153 29.71 19.65 -0.89
CA GLU A 153 29.75 18.79 0.28
C GLU A 153 29.68 17.31 -0.12
N GLU A 154 30.29 16.44 0.70
CA GLU A 154 30.16 14.99 0.51
C GLU A 154 28.78 14.54 0.99
N VAL A 155 27.82 14.41 0.07
CA VAL A 155 26.46 13.97 0.37
C VAL A 155 26.37 12.45 0.26
N SER A 156 26.32 11.76 1.40
CA SER A 156 26.15 10.30 1.45
C SER A 156 24.67 9.90 1.37
N LEU A 157 24.40 8.67 0.85
CA LEU A 157 23.06 8.07 0.88
C LEU A 157 22.47 8.02 2.29
N ARG A 158 23.32 7.85 3.32
CA ARG A 158 22.89 7.86 4.72
C ARG A 158 22.39 9.23 5.16
N ARG A 159 23.03 10.32 4.68
CA ARG A 159 22.58 11.70 4.95
C ARG A 159 21.25 11.98 4.29
N LEU A 160 21.09 11.58 3.02
CA LEU A 160 19.81 11.69 2.30
C LEU A 160 18.71 10.86 2.98
N SER A 161 19.03 9.65 3.43
CA SER A 161 18.13 8.79 4.20
C SER A 161 17.59 9.48 5.45
N GLY A 162 18.47 10.19 6.18
CA GLY A 162 18.06 10.94 7.37
C GLY A 162 17.21 12.17 7.07
N ILE A 163 17.52 12.90 5.98
CA ILE A 163 16.82 14.15 5.62
C ILE A 163 15.44 13.87 5.04
N PHE A 164 15.36 12.88 4.13
CA PHE A 164 14.12 12.54 3.42
C PHE A 164 13.34 11.40 4.07
N HIS A 165 13.82 10.89 5.22
CA HIS A 165 13.22 9.77 5.95
C HIS A 165 12.97 8.53 5.09
N MET A 166 13.90 8.23 4.18
CA MET A 166 13.82 7.12 3.23
C MET A 166 14.97 6.14 3.44
N ASN A 167 14.75 4.86 3.13
CA ASN A 167 15.82 3.85 3.16
C ASN A 167 16.89 4.16 2.11
N ALA A 168 18.17 4.05 2.47
CA ALA A 168 19.29 4.33 1.58
C ALA A 168 19.30 3.48 0.30
N SER A 169 18.91 2.20 0.42
CA SER A 169 18.79 1.30 -0.74
C SER A 169 17.67 1.74 -1.68
N TYR A 170 16.55 2.21 -1.11
CA TYR A 170 15.45 2.77 -1.89
C TYR A 170 15.85 4.04 -2.62
N ILE A 171 16.53 4.99 -1.95
CA ILE A 171 17.04 6.21 -2.59
C ILE A 171 17.94 5.87 -3.77
N SER A 172 18.87 4.90 -3.59
CA SER A 172 19.78 4.46 -4.66
C SER A 172 19.01 3.88 -5.86
N GLN A 173 18.03 3.01 -5.61
CA GLN A 173 17.23 2.39 -6.67
C GLN A 173 16.31 3.38 -7.35
N PHE A 174 15.74 4.30 -6.58
CA PHE A 174 14.88 5.37 -7.08
C PHE A 174 15.64 6.31 -8.03
N PHE A 175 16.83 6.79 -7.64
CA PHE A 175 17.67 7.59 -8.53
C PHE A 175 18.04 6.83 -9.81
N LYS A 176 18.41 5.54 -9.69
CA LYS A 176 18.74 4.73 -10.85
C LYS A 176 17.56 4.57 -11.83
N ASN A 177 16.34 4.44 -11.33
CA ASN A 177 15.15 4.30 -12.16
C ASN A 177 14.71 5.60 -12.83
N GLU A 178 14.96 6.76 -12.18
CA GLU A 178 14.52 8.08 -12.69
C GLU A 178 15.58 8.79 -13.53
N THR A 179 16.86 8.43 -13.34
CA THR A 179 17.98 9.11 -14.03
C THR A 179 18.73 8.23 -15.03
N GLY A 180 18.47 6.92 -15.05
CA GLY A 180 19.10 5.96 -15.97
C GLY A 180 20.37 5.35 -15.40
#